data_9c0365c2d31a1ba04d4483841f94fd5a
#
_entry.id   9c0365c2d31a1ba04d4483841f94fd5a
#
_cell.length_a   1.000
_cell.length_b   1.000
_cell.length_c   1.000
_cell.angle_alpha   90.00
_cell.angle_beta   90.00
_cell.angle_gamma   90.00
#
_symmetry.space_group_name_H-M   'P 1'
#
loop_
_entity.id
_entity.type
_entity.pdbx_description
1 polymer ?
#
loop_
_entity_poly.entity_id
_entity_poly.type
_entity_poly.pdbx_seq_one_letter_code
_entity_poly.pdbx_strand_id
1 'polypeptide(L)'
;IDIAYNPDWKLANGISVLAARECISKDEEFMISMSDHFYNSELLKLIKSQSIENTIASVGADYKINEIHDIDDGMKLDIDENSHLINAMSKNLDTYNAIDCGIFKCKYSFFDYLIQAKEEGNCSLSDACNLLIEKSLMGSVDIKNYSWIDIDTPEALAFIEQNPEKYK
;
A
#
# COMPACT_ATOMS: atom_id res chain seq x y z
N ILE A 1 -13.64 -6.25 16.51
CA ILE A 1 -13.58 -5.82 15.09
C ILE A 1 -14.71 -4.84 14.88
N ASP A 2 -14.37 -3.64 14.47
CA ASP A 2 -15.35 -2.62 14.08
C ASP A 2 -15.56 -2.67 12.58
N ILE A 3 -16.78 -2.40 12.12
CA ILE A 3 -17.14 -2.42 10.70
C ILE A 3 -17.54 -1.01 10.30
N ALA A 4 -16.77 -0.40 9.38
CA ALA A 4 -17.13 0.83 8.73
C ALA A 4 -17.89 0.52 7.43
N TYR A 5 -19.17 0.86 7.38
CA TYR A 5 -20.00 0.60 6.20
C TYR A 5 -19.69 1.63 5.08
N ASN A 6 -19.35 1.13 3.90
CA ASN A 6 -19.18 1.95 2.69
C ASN A 6 -20.34 1.70 1.72
N PRO A 7 -21.31 2.63 1.57
CA PRO A 7 -22.40 2.49 0.61
C PRO A 7 -21.92 2.58 -0.84
N ASP A 8 -20.79 3.24 -1.07
CA ASP A 8 -20.21 3.53 -2.37
C ASP A 8 -19.09 2.54 -2.77
N TRP A 9 -19.15 1.31 -2.27
CA TRP A 9 -18.12 0.28 -2.46
C TRP A 9 -17.79 -0.06 -3.92
N LYS A 10 -18.64 0.33 -4.88
CA LYS A 10 -18.39 0.17 -6.33
C LYS A 10 -17.48 1.24 -6.90
N LEU A 11 -17.22 2.31 -6.17
CA LEU A 11 -16.30 3.36 -6.56
C LEU A 11 -14.86 2.94 -6.27
N ALA A 12 -13.91 3.84 -6.52
CA ALA A 12 -12.49 3.60 -6.30
C ALA A 12 -12.18 3.23 -4.83
N ASN A 13 -11.17 2.39 -4.61
CA ASN A 13 -10.87 1.75 -3.33
C ASN A 13 -10.54 2.73 -2.17
N GLY A 14 -10.03 3.94 -2.47
CA GLY A 14 -9.82 4.97 -1.46
C GLY A 14 -11.09 5.43 -0.75
N ILE A 15 -12.29 5.29 -1.39
CA ILE A 15 -13.59 5.54 -0.75
C ILE A 15 -13.81 4.56 0.43
N SER A 16 -13.37 3.32 0.30
CA SER A 16 -13.45 2.34 1.39
C SER A 16 -12.53 2.72 2.56
N VAL A 17 -11.35 3.28 2.28
CA VAL A 17 -10.46 3.81 3.32
C VAL A 17 -11.10 5.02 4.00
N LEU A 18 -11.70 5.94 3.24
CA LEU A 18 -12.42 7.10 3.80
C LEU A 18 -13.57 6.71 4.73
N ALA A 19 -14.27 5.62 4.47
CA ALA A 19 -15.35 5.15 5.33
C ALA A 19 -14.87 4.79 6.75
N ALA A 20 -13.60 4.44 6.92
CA ALA A 20 -13.01 4.15 8.23
C ALA A 20 -12.53 5.39 9.01
N ARG A 21 -12.60 6.59 8.43
CA ARG A 21 -12.05 7.83 9.02
C ARG A 21 -12.53 8.09 10.44
N GLU A 22 -13.83 7.92 10.70
CA GLU A 22 -14.44 8.18 12.01
C GLU A 22 -14.09 7.10 13.06
N CYS A 23 -13.50 5.97 12.64
CA CYS A 23 -13.06 4.90 13.54
C CYS A 23 -11.62 5.10 14.04
N ILE A 24 -10.90 6.11 13.52
CA ILE A 24 -9.48 6.35 13.82
C ILE A 24 -9.34 7.71 14.51
N SER A 25 -8.57 7.74 15.60
CA SER A 25 -8.30 8.98 16.34
C SER A 25 -7.33 9.87 15.56
N LYS A 26 -7.51 11.19 15.66
CA LYS A 26 -6.70 12.17 14.89
C LYS A 26 -5.20 12.14 15.19
N ASP A 27 -4.85 11.69 16.37
CA ASP A 27 -3.46 11.61 16.85
C ASP A 27 -2.82 10.22 16.62
N GLU A 28 -3.56 9.29 16.00
CA GLU A 28 -3.08 7.93 15.75
C GLU A 28 -2.51 7.76 14.34
N GLU A 29 -1.44 6.98 14.26
CA GLU A 29 -1.00 6.36 13.01
C GLU A 29 -1.80 5.08 12.80
N PHE A 30 -2.16 4.80 11.55
CA PHE A 30 -2.91 3.60 11.21
C PHE A 30 -2.26 2.85 10.04
N MET A 31 -2.68 1.62 9.86
CA MET A 31 -2.24 0.79 8.75
C MET A 31 -3.39 0.50 7.81
N ILE A 32 -3.09 0.47 6.51
CA ILE A 32 -3.98 -0.05 5.47
C ILE A 32 -3.35 -1.34 4.99
N SER A 33 -4.17 -2.37 4.86
CA SER A 33 -3.80 -3.63 4.24
C SER A 33 -4.83 -3.97 3.18
N MET A 34 -4.37 -4.33 2.01
CA MET A 34 -5.25 -4.85 0.96
C MET A 34 -5.80 -6.21 1.40
N SER A 35 -7.09 -6.45 1.14
CA SER A 35 -7.80 -7.65 1.66
C SER A 35 -7.50 -8.92 0.88
N ASP A 36 -6.99 -8.79 -0.32
CA ASP A 36 -6.59 -9.82 -1.26
C ASP A 36 -5.10 -10.18 -1.19
N HIS A 37 -4.33 -9.47 -0.37
CA HIS A 37 -2.91 -9.76 -0.18
C HIS A 37 -2.68 -10.73 0.98
N PHE A 38 -1.88 -11.75 0.72
CA PHE A 38 -1.45 -12.75 1.70
C PHE A 38 0.04 -12.57 2.03
N TYR A 39 0.37 -12.50 3.32
CA TYR A 39 1.72 -12.26 3.81
C TYR A 39 1.89 -12.73 5.25
N ASN A 40 3.15 -12.89 5.68
CA ASN A 40 3.48 -13.21 7.07
C ASN A 40 3.18 -12.01 8.00
N SER A 41 2.65 -12.29 9.19
CA SER A 41 2.36 -11.27 10.22
C SER A 41 3.59 -10.45 10.65
N GLU A 42 4.81 -10.99 10.50
CA GLU A 42 6.05 -10.27 10.80
C GLU A 42 6.30 -9.11 9.83
N LEU A 43 5.81 -9.21 8.58
CA LEU A 43 5.84 -8.10 7.63
C LEU A 43 5.01 -6.90 8.13
N LEU A 44 3.82 -7.16 8.68
CA LEU A 44 3.02 -6.11 9.34
C LEU A 44 3.77 -5.45 10.49
N LYS A 45 4.43 -6.24 11.34
CA LYS A 45 5.22 -5.72 12.47
C LYS A 45 6.40 -4.88 11.99
N LEU A 46 7.07 -5.32 10.92
CA LEU A 46 8.15 -4.56 10.30
C LEU A 46 7.67 -3.17 9.87
N ILE A 47 6.62 -3.10 9.05
CA ILE A 47 6.09 -1.83 8.54
C ILE A 47 5.54 -0.97 9.67
N LYS A 48 4.82 -1.56 10.63
CA LYS A 48 4.30 -0.84 11.82
C LYS A 48 5.41 -0.19 12.64
N SER A 49 6.58 -0.83 12.76
CA SER A 49 7.71 -0.33 13.57
C SER A 49 8.49 0.82 12.93
N GLN A 50 8.31 1.07 11.63
CA GLN A 50 9.05 2.14 10.94
C GLN A 50 8.52 3.53 11.32
N SER A 51 9.44 4.50 11.44
CA SER A 51 9.07 5.90 11.64
C SER A 51 8.58 6.51 10.33
N ILE A 52 7.50 7.29 10.42
CA ILE A 52 6.98 8.11 9.32
C ILE A 52 7.01 9.61 9.67
N GLU A 53 7.96 10.04 10.52
CA GLU A 53 8.02 11.45 10.99
C GLU A 53 8.02 12.46 9.86
N ASN A 54 8.79 12.22 8.81
CA ASN A 54 8.98 13.13 7.67
C ASN A 54 8.02 12.86 6.51
N THR A 55 7.11 11.88 6.62
CA THR A 55 6.13 11.52 5.61
C THR A 55 4.73 11.51 6.20
N ILE A 56 3.71 11.48 5.37
CA ILE A 56 2.31 11.29 5.77
C ILE A 56 1.91 9.82 5.60
N ALA A 57 2.45 9.16 4.60
CA ALA A 57 2.29 7.73 4.41
C ALA A 57 3.60 7.09 3.95
N SER A 58 3.75 5.81 4.23
CA SER A 58 4.80 4.95 3.68
C SER A 58 4.20 3.60 3.30
N VAL A 59 4.69 3.02 2.21
CA VAL A 59 4.24 1.72 1.69
C VAL A 59 5.35 0.69 1.77
N GLY A 60 4.99 -0.56 2.02
CA GLY A 60 5.93 -1.67 1.93
C GLY A 60 6.38 -1.88 0.48
N ALA A 61 7.69 -1.83 0.25
CA ALA A 61 8.31 -1.91 -1.06
C ALA A 61 9.13 -3.19 -1.20
N ASP A 62 8.79 -4.01 -2.19
CA ASP A 62 9.52 -5.22 -2.53
C ASP A 62 10.51 -4.96 -3.66
N TYR A 63 11.79 -5.01 -3.34
CA TYR A 63 12.88 -4.86 -4.30
C TYR A 63 13.25 -6.16 -5.03
N LYS A 64 12.65 -7.30 -4.63
CA LYS A 64 12.86 -8.61 -5.26
C LYS A 64 12.00 -8.78 -6.51
N ILE A 65 12.11 -7.84 -7.45
CA ILE A 65 11.26 -7.72 -8.65
C ILE A 65 11.12 -9.04 -9.40
N ASN A 66 12.20 -9.82 -9.53
CA ASN A 66 12.21 -11.09 -10.25
C ASN A 66 11.47 -12.23 -9.53
N GLU A 67 11.04 -12.03 -8.28
CA GLU A 67 10.33 -13.02 -7.47
C GLU A 67 8.83 -12.74 -7.37
N ILE A 68 8.36 -11.61 -7.93
CA ILE A 68 6.94 -11.22 -7.92
C ILE A 68 6.15 -12.15 -8.85
N HIS A 69 5.04 -12.68 -8.34
CA HIS A 69 4.23 -13.69 -9.03
C HIS A 69 3.56 -13.14 -10.29
N ASP A 70 2.96 -11.95 -10.21
CA ASP A 70 2.33 -11.25 -11.34
C ASP A 70 2.81 -9.79 -11.40
N ILE A 71 4.01 -9.61 -11.95
CA ILE A 71 4.64 -8.28 -12.01
C ILE A 71 3.92 -7.33 -12.96
N ASP A 72 3.21 -7.86 -13.97
CA ASP A 72 2.54 -7.03 -14.98
C ASP A 72 1.36 -6.27 -14.35
N ASP A 73 0.65 -6.89 -13.39
CA ASP A 73 -0.41 -6.23 -12.61
C ASP A 73 0.12 -5.47 -11.37
N GLY A 74 1.36 -5.66 -10.99
CA GLY A 74 1.98 -5.03 -9.83
C GLY A 74 2.03 -3.50 -9.91
N MET A 75 1.74 -2.83 -8.78
CA MET A 75 1.94 -1.39 -8.64
C MET A 75 3.43 -1.08 -8.52
N LYS A 76 4.02 -0.49 -9.56
CA LYS A 76 5.45 -0.21 -9.67
C LYS A 76 5.80 1.08 -8.96
N LEU A 77 6.97 1.10 -8.32
CA LEU A 77 7.50 2.21 -7.54
C LEU A 77 8.88 2.62 -8.09
N ASP A 78 9.05 3.91 -8.34
CA ASP A 78 10.36 4.54 -8.49
C ASP A 78 10.71 5.21 -7.14
N ILE A 79 11.74 4.69 -6.47
CA ILE A 79 12.13 5.09 -5.12
C ILE A 79 13.55 5.64 -5.14
N ASP A 80 13.75 6.82 -4.54
CA ASP A 80 15.07 7.37 -4.29
C ASP A 80 15.82 6.56 -3.24
N GLU A 81 16.98 6.02 -3.60
CA GLU A 81 17.75 5.09 -2.76
C GLU A 81 18.30 5.74 -1.47
N ASN A 82 18.46 7.07 -1.44
CA ASN A 82 19.05 7.76 -0.29
C ASN A 82 17.98 8.24 0.71
N SER A 83 16.89 8.80 0.19
CA SER A 83 15.83 9.36 1.03
C SER A 83 14.71 8.36 1.31
N HIS A 84 14.62 7.27 0.56
CA HIS A 84 13.51 6.32 0.55
C HIS A 84 12.14 6.96 0.24
N LEU A 85 12.14 8.15 -0.36
CA LEU A 85 10.94 8.78 -0.87
C LEU A 85 10.57 8.19 -2.22
N ILE A 86 9.27 8.11 -2.48
CA ILE A 86 8.75 7.64 -3.75
C ILE A 86 8.69 8.82 -4.73
N ASN A 87 9.34 8.68 -5.88
CA ASN A 87 9.34 9.65 -6.97
C ASN A 87 8.14 9.47 -7.90
N ALA A 88 7.73 8.22 -8.13
CA ALA A 88 6.59 7.86 -8.98
C ALA A 88 5.97 6.52 -8.57
N MET A 89 4.65 6.41 -8.76
CA MET A 89 3.86 5.21 -8.46
C MET A 89 2.81 5.00 -9.56
N SER A 90 2.92 3.91 -10.33
CA SER A 90 1.95 3.54 -11.36
C SER A 90 2.15 2.09 -11.81
N LYS A 91 1.08 1.43 -12.26
CA LYS A 91 1.18 0.12 -12.94
C LYS A 91 1.98 0.20 -14.26
N ASN A 92 2.01 1.36 -14.90
CA ASN A 92 2.59 1.58 -16.23
C ASN A 92 3.94 2.31 -16.19
N LEU A 93 4.72 2.22 -15.09
CA LEU A 93 6.07 2.78 -15.09
C LEU A 93 7.01 1.93 -15.95
N ASP A 94 7.73 2.60 -16.86
CA ASP A 94 8.78 1.98 -17.66
C ASP A 94 10.07 1.74 -16.84
N THR A 95 10.33 2.62 -15.87
CA THR A 95 11.48 2.53 -14.96
C THR A 95 10.99 2.50 -13.52
N TYR A 96 11.38 1.48 -12.80
CA TYR A 96 11.03 1.28 -11.39
C TYR A 96 12.08 0.39 -10.72
N ASN A 97 12.17 0.46 -9.40
CA ASN A 97 13.10 -0.34 -8.60
C ASN A 97 12.44 -1.15 -7.49
N ALA A 98 11.12 -1.02 -7.29
CA ALA A 98 10.37 -1.84 -6.34
C ALA A 98 8.90 -2.01 -6.76
N ILE A 99 8.19 -2.94 -6.08
CA ILE A 99 6.75 -3.16 -6.21
C ILE A 99 6.09 -2.92 -4.85
N ASP A 100 4.92 -2.29 -4.85
CA ASP A 100 4.05 -2.11 -3.69
C ASP A 100 3.51 -3.46 -3.20
N CYS A 101 3.67 -3.79 -1.92
CA CYS A 101 3.16 -5.03 -1.32
C CYS A 101 1.74 -4.90 -0.72
N GLY A 102 1.03 -3.80 -0.95
CA GLY A 102 -0.34 -3.59 -0.50
C GLY A 102 -0.50 -3.26 0.99
N ILE A 103 0.59 -2.93 1.69
CA ILE A 103 0.56 -2.56 3.11
C ILE A 103 1.11 -1.14 3.29
N PHE A 104 0.29 -0.26 3.88
CA PHE A 104 0.65 1.12 4.11
C PHE A 104 0.63 1.43 5.61
N LYS A 105 1.51 2.33 6.04
CA LYS A 105 1.46 3.00 7.32
C LYS A 105 1.19 4.47 7.10
N CYS A 106 0.16 5.03 7.76
CA CYS A 106 -0.36 6.36 7.48
C CYS A 106 -0.54 7.17 8.76
N LYS A 107 -0.33 8.47 8.68
CA LYS A 107 -0.85 9.46 9.64
C LYS A 107 -2.32 9.75 9.34
N TYR A 108 -3.07 10.23 10.33
CA TYR A 108 -4.47 10.63 10.14
C TYR A 108 -4.67 11.64 9.00
N SER A 109 -3.72 12.54 8.78
CA SER A 109 -3.74 13.51 7.67
C SER A 109 -3.76 12.90 6.27
N PHE A 110 -3.52 11.58 6.12
CA PHE A 110 -3.71 10.88 4.86
C PHE A 110 -5.16 10.96 4.34
N PHE A 111 -6.12 11.02 5.26
CA PHE A 111 -7.53 11.22 4.90
C PHE A 111 -7.80 12.52 4.16
N ASP A 112 -7.04 13.59 4.43
CA ASP A 112 -7.20 14.86 3.74
C ASP A 112 -6.81 14.76 2.26
N TYR A 113 -5.82 13.91 1.93
CA TYR A 113 -5.41 13.61 0.56
C TYR A 113 -6.41 12.70 -0.17
N LEU A 114 -7.03 11.76 0.53
CA LEU A 114 -8.14 10.98 -0.03
C LEU A 114 -9.35 11.87 -0.33
N ILE A 115 -9.64 12.86 0.51
CA ILE A 115 -10.72 13.84 0.27
C ILE A 115 -10.35 14.70 -0.95
N GLN A 116 -9.12 15.23 -1.02
CA GLN A 116 -8.65 16.00 -2.16
C GLN A 116 -8.76 15.18 -3.46
N ALA A 117 -8.27 13.94 -3.50
CA ALA A 117 -8.39 13.06 -4.66
C ALA A 117 -9.86 12.83 -5.07
N LYS A 118 -10.77 12.71 -4.10
CA LYS A 118 -12.21 12.59 -4.36
C LYS A 118 -12.79 13.86 -4.99
N GLU A 119 -12.40 15.03 -4.53
CA GLU A 119 -12.84 16.31 -5.07
C GLU A 119 -12.31 16.54 -6.49
N GLU A 120 -11.14 16.01 -6.82
CA GLU A 120 -10.54 16.03 -8.17
C GLU A 120 -11.18 14.99 -9.12
N GLY A 121 -12.14 14.19 -8.64
CA GLY A 121 -12.93 13.29 -9.46
C GLY A 121 -12.49 11.82 -9.45
N ASN A 122 -11.37 11.51 -8.79
CA ASN A 122 -10.87 10.16 -8.56
C ASN A 122 -10.51 9.99 -7.08
N CYS A 123 -10.81 8.83 -6.50
CA CYS A 123 -10.44 8.53 -5.12
C CYS A 123 -9.96 7.08 -5.01
N SER A 124 -8.99 6.71 -5.85
CA SER A 124 -8.22 5.49 -5.59
C SER A 124 -7.18 5.75 -4.49
N LEU A 125 -6.68 4.69 -3.90
CA LEU A 125 -5.55 4.79 -2.97
C LEU A 125 -4.32 5.39 -3.67
N SER A 126 -4.09 4.99 -4.92
CA SER A 126 -2.98 5.50 -5.75
C SER A 126 -3.10 7.00 -6.05
N ASP A 127 -4.32 7.53 -6.26
CA ASP A 127 -4.50 8.98 -6.49
C ASP A 127 -4.06 9.78 -5.26
N ALA A 128 -4.48 9.36 -4.06
CA ALA A 128 -4.05 10.01 -2.82
C ALA A 128 -2.53 9.88 -2.59
N CYS A 129 -1.93 8.71 -2.92
CA CYS A 129 -0.48 8.52 -2.85
C CYS A 129 0.25 9.45 -3.83
N ASN A 130 -0.24 9.63 -5.05
CA ASN A 130 0.36 10.54 -6.04
C ASN A 130 0.34 12.00 -5.57
N LEU A 131 -0.73 12.45 -4.93
CA LEU A 131 -0.77 13.78 -4.28
C LEU A 131 0.29 13.95 -3.17
N LEU A 132 0.61 12.87 -2.43
CA LEU A 132 1.71 12.88 -1.46
C LEU A 132 3.08 12.88 -2.13
N ILE A 133 3.25 12.14 -3.22
CA ILE A 133 4.49 12.06 -4.00
C ILE A 133 4.86 13.45 -4.54
N GLU A 134 3.91 14.19 -5.11
CA GLU A 134 4.12 15.56 -5.59
C GLU A 134 4.67 16.50 -4.51
N LYS A 135 4.39 16.21 -3.23
CA LYS A 135 4.83 17.01 -2.07
C LYS A 135 6.03 16.39 -1.33
N SER A 136 6.60 15.30 -1.83
CA SER A 136 7.67 14.52 -1.17
C SER A 136 7.27 14.04 0.24
N LEU A 137 6.01 13.63 0.41
CA LEU A 137 5.42 13.17 1.67
C LEU A 137 5.07 11.68 1.66
N MET A 138 5.38 10.95 0.57
CA MET A 138 5.19 9.50 0.43
C MET A 138 6.54 8.79 0.56
N GLY A 139 6.66 7.94 1.56
CA GLY A 139 7.85 7.13 1.80
C GLY A 139 7.67 5.67 1.43
N SER A 140 8.75 4.92 1.53
CA SER A 140 8.79 3.47 1.35
C SER A 140 9.44 2.77 2.53
N VAL A 141 9.08 1.51 2.73
CA VAL A 141 9.68 0.60 3.70
C VAL A 141 10.13 -0.65 2.96
N ASP A 142 11.45 -0.89 2.91
CA ASP A 142 11.98 -2.14 2.35
C ASP A 142 11.46 -3.34 3.14
N ILE A 143 10.71 -4.23 2.48
CA ILE A 143 10.17 -5.45 3.08
C ILE A 143 11.24 -6.56 3.25
N LYS A 144 12.44 -6.34 2.76
CA LYS A 144 13.59 -7.26 2.89
C LYS A 144 13.28 -8.65 2.31
N ASN A 145 13.42 -9.68 3.15
CA ASN A 145 13.23 -11.07 2.77
C ASN A 145 11.80 -11.58 2.99
N TYR A 146 10.88 -10.71 3.44
CA TYR A 146 9.49 -11.13 3.59
C TYR A 146 8.84 -11.34 2.23
N SER A 147 7.92 -12.30 2.19
CA SER A 147 7.14 -12.64 0.99
C SER A 147 5.69 -12.21 1.17
N TRP A 148 5.11 -11.85 0.06
CA TRP A 148 3.70 -11.53 -0.07
C TRP A 148 3.20 -12.00 -1.44
N ILE A 149 1.91 -12.08 -1.62
CA ILE A 149 1.27 -12.38 -2.89
C ILE A 149 -0.15 -11.81 -2.90
N ASP A 150 -0.57 -11.32 -4.04
CA ASP A 150 -1.93 -10.94 -4.35
C ASP A 150 -2.72 -12.18 -4.78
N ILE A 151 -3.90 -12.42 -4.16
CA ILE A 151 -4.76 -13.59 -4.43
C ILE A 151 -5.99 -13.11 -5.22
N ASP A 152 -5.79 -12.65 -6.41
CA ASP A 152 -6.84 -12.20 -7.31
C ASP A 152 -7.21 -13.24 -8.38
N THR A 153 -6.40 -14.31 -8.51
CA THR A 153 -6.62 -15.41 -9.45
C THR A 153 -6.62 -16.78 -8.78
N PRO A 154 -7.31 -17.80 -9.33
CA PRO A 154 -7.22 -19.18 -8.87
C PRO A 154 -5.79 -19.74 -8.91
N GLU A 155 -4.97 -19.27 -9.85
CA GLU A 155 -3.57 -19.65 -10.02
C GLU A 155 -2.72 -19.14 -8.85
N ALA A 156 -2.93 -17.90 -8.40
CA ALA A 156 -2.27 -17.34 -7.23
C ALA A 156 -2.63 -18.11 -5.95
N LEU A 157 -3.90 -18.48 -5.78
CA LEU A 157 -4.34 -19.32 -4.67
C LEU A 157 -3.66 -20.69 -4.69
N ALA A 158 -3.66 -21.36 -5.86
CA ALA A 158 -3.00 -22.66 -6.01
C ALA A 158 -1.48 -22.59 -5.73
N PHE A 159 -0.84 -21.47 -6.10
CA PHE A 159 0.57 -21.23 -5.81
C PHE A 159 0.86 -21.17 -4.30
N ILE A 160 0.01 -20.47 -3.52
CA ILE A 160 0.15 -20.42 -2.06
C ILE A 160 -0.04 -21.80 -1.43
N GLU A 161 -1.07 -22.54 -1.85
CA GLU A 161 -1.35 -23.90 -1.35
C GLU A 161 -0.17 -24.86 -1.56
N GLN A 162 0.57 -24.69 -2.65
CA GLN A 162 1.77 -25.48 -2.97
C GLN A 162 3.03 -24.97 -2.25
N ASN A 163 3.07 -23.72 -1.80
CA ASN A 163 4.25 -23.08 -1.22
C ASN A 163 3.96 -22.41 0.15
N PRO A 164 3.27 -23.07 1.09
CA PRO A 164 2.80 -22.43 2.32
C PRO A 164 3.95 -21.92 3.22
N GLU A 165 5.12 -22.54 3.11
CA GLU A 165 6.29 -22.15 3.94
C GLU A 165 6.88 -20.81 3.55
N LYS A 166 6.64 -20.35 2.31
CA LYS A 166 7.13 -19.04 1.83
C LYS A 166 6.48 -17.86 2.55
N TYR A 167 5.30 -18.07 3.13
CA TYR A 167 4.45 -17.02 3.71
C TYR A 167 4.21 -17.20 5.23
N LYS A 168 4.93 -18.11 5.89
CA LYS A 168 4.85 -18.34 7.35
C LYS A 168 5.79 -17.45 8.16
#